data_e020d479af031674ff502d70fe9fd29c
#
_entry.id   e020d479af031674ff502d70fe9fd29c
#
_cell.length_a   1.000
_cell.length_b   1.000
_cell.length_c   1.000
_cell.angle_alpha   90.00
_cell.angle_beta   90.00
_cell.angle_gamma   90.00
#
_symmetry.space_group_name_H-M   'P 1'
#
loop_
_entity.id
_entity.type
_entity.pdbx_description
1 polymer ?
#
loop_
_entity_poly.entity_id
_entity_poly.type
_entity_poly.pdbx_seq_one_letter_code
_entity_poly.pdbx_strand_id
1 'polypeptide(L)'
;MNLKKVHHIPIIGSNYEQSKHFYVDLLGFSIIRENYRPERDDYKIDLQLDGIELELFIIKNCPKRPSYPEAYGLRHLAFAVDSVENTVRELNKKGIITEPIRFDIYTGKKMTFFYDPDNLPLEIHE
;
A
#
# COMPACT_ATOMS: atom_id res chain seq x y z
N MET A 1 -0.63 -22.41 20.00
CA MET A 1 -0.14 -21.64 18.84
C MET A 1 0.52 -20.36 19.32
N ASN A 2 1.66 -19.98 18.75
CA ASN A 2 2.41 -18.81 19.22
C ASN A 2 2.75 -17.89 18.02
N LEU A 3 1.74 -17.21 17.47
CA LEU A 3 1.93 -16.13 16.50
C LEU A 3 2.44 -14.88 17.23
N LYS A 4 3.61 -14.38 16.85
CA LYS A 4 4.27 -13.25 17.56
C LYS A 4 3.90 -11.89 16.98
N LYS A 5 3.91 -11.76 15.67
CA LYS A 5 3.62 -10.50 14.96
C LYS A 5 3.39 -10.78 13.48
N VAL A 6 2.82 -9.81 12.78
CA VAL A 6 2.82 -9.83 11.31
C VAL A 6 4.27 -9.67 10.85
N HIS A 7 4.78 -10.62 10.07
CA HIS A 7 6.16 -10.60 9.57
C HIS A 7 6.27 -9.72 8.31
N HIS A 8 5.41 -9.97 7.33
CA HIS A 8 5.36 -9.21 6.10
C HIS A 8 3.97 -9.25 5.47
N ILE A 9 3.70 -8.33 4.58
CA ILE A 9 2.45 -8.23 3.82
C ILE A 9 2.82 -8.23 2.34
N PRO A 10 2.49 -9.29 1.58
CA PRO A 10 2.76 -9.31 0.13
C PRO A 10 1.67 -8.55 -0.63
N ILE A 11 2.10 -7.80 -1.63
CA ILE A 11 1.26 -7.03 -2.54
C ILE A 11 1.69 -7.36 -3.97
N ILE A 12 0.74 -7.54 -4.87
CA ILE A 12 1.02 -7.76 -6.30
C ILE A 12 0.79 -6.46 -7.05
N GLY A 13 1.82 -6.02 -7.79
CA GLY A 13 1.76 -4.90 -8.71
C GLY A 13 1.91 -5.38 -10.16
N SER A 14 1.34 -4.61 -11.10
CA SER A 14 1.37 -4.95 -12.53
C SER A 14 2.56 -4.37 -13.27
N ASN A 15 3.17 -3.29 -12.77
CA ASN A 15 4.22 -2.54 -13.45
C ASN A 15 5.34 -2.18 -12.48
N TYR A 16 6.55 -2.62 -12.81
CA TYR A 16 7.76 -2.42 -11.99
C TYR A 16 8.03 -0.94 -11.68
N GLU A 17 8.10 -0.11 -12.71
CA GLU A 17 8.45 1.30 -12.55
C GLU A 17 7.38 2.07 -11.76
N GLN A 18 6.11 1.86 -12.09
CA GLN A 18 5.01 2.56 -11.42
C GLN A 18 4.89 2.17 -9.96
N SER A 19 4.92 0.88 -9.65
CA SER A 19 4.73 0.40 -8.28
C SER A 19 5.92 0.75 -7.39
N LYS A 20 7.14 0.61 -7.92
CA LYS A 20 8.35 1.00 -7.20
C LYS A 20 8.37 2.51 -6.93
N HIS A 21 8.07 3.34 -7.93
CA HIS A 21 7.97 4.78 -7.77
C HIS A 21 6.94 5.15 -6.69
N PHE A 22 5.77 4.52 -6.74
CA PHE A 22 4.70 4.79 -5.79
C PHE A 22 5.12 4.48 -4.35
N TYR A 23 5.54 3.25 -4.07
CA TYR A 23 5.85 2.85 -2.70
C TYR A 23 7.15 3.44 -2.17
N VAL A 24 8.18 3.56 -2.98
CA VAL A 24 9.50 4.05 -2.55
C VAL A 24 9.58 5.57 -2.60
N ASP A 25 9.35 6.16 -3.78
CA ASP A 25 9.60 7.60 -3.96
C ASP A 25 8.46 8.46 -3.40
N LEU A 26 7.21 8.02 -3.56
CA LEU A 26 6.06 8.81 -3.12
C LEU A 26 5.69 8.53 -1.66
N LEU A 27 5.60 7.26 -1.25
CA LEU A 27 5.19 6.89 0.11
C LEU A 27 6.36 6.79 1.10
N GLY A 28 7.60 6.68 0.63
CA GLY A 28 8.78 6.71 1.49
C GLY A 28 9.20 5.36 2.07
N PHE A 29 8.77 4.23 1.47
CA PHE A 29 9.30 2.92 1.86
C PHE A 29 10.77 2.79 1.47
N SER A 30 11.57 2.18 2.32
CA SER A 30 12.96 1.85 2.02
C SER A 30 13.07 0.46 1.41
N ILE A 31 13.96 0.30 0.43
CA ILE A 31 14.24 -1.01 -0.16
C ILE A 31 15.20 -1.77 0.76
N ILE A 32 14.81 -2.98 1.19
CA ILE A 32 15.67 -3.91 1.91
C ILE A 32 16.51 -4.70 0.91
N ARG A 33 15.85 -5.26 -0.11
CA ARG A 33 16.48 -6.01 -1.21
C ARG A 33 15.54 -6.09 -2.40
N GLU A 34 16.10 -6.35 -3.55
CA GLU A 34 15.38 -6.41 -4.81
C GLU A 34 15.91 -7.57 -5.64
N ASN A 35 15.03 -8.45 -6.09
CA ASN A 35 15.39 -9.64 -6.83
C ASN A 35 14.52 -9.83 -8.06
N TYR A 36 15.16 -10.09 -9.20
CA TYR A 36 14.51 -10.68 -10.35
C TYR A 36 14.49 -12.20 -10.19
N ARG A 37 13.35 -12.84 -10.42
CA ARG A 37 13.21 -14.31 -10.34
C ARG A 37 13.06 -14.89 -11.75
N PRO A 38 14.16 -15.39 -12.35
CA PRO A 38 14.16 -15.81 -13.76
C PRO A 38 13.21 -16.98 -14.04
N GLU A 39 13.03 -17.90 -13.09
CA GLU A 39 12.13 -19.05 -13.22
C GLU A 39 10.66 -18.68 -13.29
N ARG A 40 10.30 -17.46 -12.85
CA ARG A 40 8.94 -16.91 -12.87
C ARG A 40 8.80 -15.69 -13.78
N ASP A 41 9.91 -15.16 -14.27
CA ASP A 41 9.96 -13.90 -15.02
C ASP A 41 9.21 -12.76 -14.30
N ASP A 42 9.51 -12.60 -13.01
CA ASP A 42 8.94 -11.55 -12.18
C ASP A 42 9.96 -10.91 -11.23
N TYR A 43 9.54 -9.86 -10.53
CA TYR A 43 10.35 -9.20 -9.50
C TYR A 43 9.73 -9.39 -8.13
N LYS A 44 10.61 -9.51 -7.12
CA LYS A 44 10.25 -9.44 -5.70
C LYS A 44 11.07 -8.35 -5.05
N ILE A 45 10.42 -7.30 -4.59
CA ILE A 45 11.04 -6.15 -3.94
C ILE A 45 10.60 -6.14 -2.48
N ASP A 46 11.54 -6.33 -1.57
CA ASP A 46 11.26 -6.27 -0.14
C ASP A 46 11.45 -4.84 0.35
N LEU A 47 10.37 -4.26 0.86
CA LEU A 47 10.30 -2.88 1.34
C LEU A 47 10.03 -2.87 2.84
N GLN A 48 10.44 -1.79 3.52
CA GLN A 48 10.06 -1.58 4.92
C GLN A 48 9.66 -0.15 5.20
N LEU A 49 8.76 -0.01 6.15
CA LEU A 49 8.35 1.23 6.76
C LEU A 49 8.10 0.98 8.25
N ASP A 50 8.88 1.64 9.12
CA ASP A 50 8.72 1.58 10.58
C ASP A 50 8.52 0.16 11.14
N GLY A 51 9.40 -0.77 10.72
CA GLY A 51 9.38 -2.16 11.21
C GLY A 51 8.36 -3.07 10.55
N ILE A 52 7.57 -2.58 9.61
CA ILE A 52 6.66 -3.38 8.79
C ILE A 52 7.31 -3.65 7.44
N GLU A 53 7.34 -4.91 7.02
CA GLU A 53 7.80 -5.29 5.70
C GLU A 53 6.63 -5.45 4.72
N LEU A 54 6.78 -4.86 3.53
CA LEU A 54 5.96 -5.17 2.37
C LEU A 54 6.80 -5.95 1.37
N GLU A 55 6.27 -7.05 0.86
CA GLU A 55 6.86 -7.74 -0.28
C GLU A 55 6.09 -7.33 -1.54
N LEU A 56 6.71 -6.53 -2.38
CA LEU A 56 6.10 -6.08 -3.62
C LEU A 56 6.49 -7.05 -4.74
N PHE A 57 5.53 -7.84 -5.18
CA PHE A 57 5.68 -8.75 -6.31
C PHE A 57 5.18 -8.07 -7.58
N ILE A 58 6.04 -8.02 -8.61
CA ILE A 58 5.63 -7.51 -9.92
C ILE A 58 5.41 -8.69 -10.83
N ILE A 59 4.14 -9.04 -11.03
CA ILE A 59 3.71 -10.25 -11.75
C ILE A 59 2.88 -9.83 -12.95
N LYS A 60 3.26 -10.31 -14.13
CA LYS A 60 2.53 -10.03 -15.38
C LYS A 60 1.24 -10.85 -15.45
N ASN A 61 0.24 -10.29 -16.12
CA ASN A 61 -1.00 -10.99 -16.47
C ASN A 61 -1.86 -11.49 -15.29
N CYS A 62 -1.71 -10.88 -14.11
CA CYS A 62 -2.65 -11.12 -13.02
C CYS A 62 -4.02 -10.48 -13.34
N PRO A 63 -5.11 -11.06 -12.87
CA PRO A 63 -6.42 -10.40 -12.90
C PRO A 63 -6.37 -9.08 -12.14
N LYS A 64 -7.15 -8.10 -12.60
CA LYS A 64 -7.29 -6.84 -11.86
C LYS A 64 -7.92 -7.11 -10.49
N ARG A 65 -7.51 -6.32 -9.49
CA ARG A 65 -8.07 -6.42 -8.15
C ARG A 65 -9.58 -6.13 -8.16
N PRO A 66 -10.43 -7.03 -7.62
CA PRO A 66 -11.85 -6.76 -7.45
C PRO A 66 -12.11 -5.96 -6.17
N SER A 67 -11.79 -4.66 -6.18
CA SER A 67 -12.01 -3.81 -5.00
C SER A 67 -13.49 -3.46 -4.81
N TYR A 68 -14.23 -3.36 -5.88
CA TYR A 68 -15.68 -3.07 -5.86
C TYR A 68 -16.39 -3.87 -6.95
N PRO A 69 -17.46 -4.67 -6.61
CA PRO A 69 -17.89 -4.96 -5.24
C PRO A 69 -16.79 -5.65 -4.44
N GLU A 70 -16.81 -5.44 -3.12
CA GLU A 70 -15.80 -6.01 -2.22
C GLU A 70 -15.80 -7.54 -2.25
N ALA A 71 -14.62 -8.14 -2.26
CA ALA A 71 -14.42 -9.57 -2.18
C ALA A 71 -13.93 -9.99 -0.79
N TYR A 72 -14.09 -11.25 -0.46
CA TYR A 72 -13.52 -11.79 0.79
C TYR A 72 -11.99 -11.67 0.78
N GLY A 73 -11.41 -11.50 1.96
CA GLY A 73 -9.97 -11.42 2.19
C GLY A 73 -9.50 -10.04 2.61
N LEU A 74 -8.24 -9.73 2.36
CA LEU A 74 -7.65 -8.45 2.73
C LEU A 74 -8.35 -7.30 1.99
N ARG A 75 -8.93 -6.39 2.77
CA ARG A 75 -9.71 -5.27 2.23
C ARG A 75 -8.83 -4.10 1.82
N HIS A 76 -7.95 -3.68 2.69
CA HIS A 76 -7.03 -2.55 2.48
C HIS A 76 -5.89 -2.59 3.50
N LEU A 77 -4.91 -1.71 3.33
CA LEU A 77 -3.88 -1.43 4.32
C LEU A 77 -4.12 -0.04 4.89
N ALA A 78 -3.98 0.10 6.21
CA ALA A 78 -4.11 1.37 6.89
C ALA A 78 -2.79 1.79 7.52
N PHE A 79 -2.44 3.06 7.37
CA PHE A 79 -1.25 3.67 7.95
C PHE A 79 -1.65 4.73 8.98
N ALA A 80 -1.03 4.68 10.15
CA ALA A 80 -1.20 5.71 11.16
C ALA A 80 -0.45 6.98 10.74
N VAL A 81 -1.10 8.14 10.92
CA VAL A 81 -0.51 9.45 10.67
C VAL A 81 -0.84 10.41 11.80
N ASP A 82 0.01 11.42 12.03
CA ASP A 82 -0.24 12.42 13.06
C ASP A 82 -1.36 13.40 12.66
N SER A 83 -1.50 13.68 11.36
CA SER A 83 -2.51 14.57 10.82
C SER A 83 -2.94 14.12 9.43
N VAL A 84 -4.19 13.72 9.30
CA VAL A 84 -4.77 13.33 8.01
C VAL A 84 -4.77 14.50 7.04
N GLU A 85 -5.11 15.74 7.47
CA GLU A 85 -5.12 16.91 6.59
C GLU A 85 -3.73 17.21 6.03
N ASN A 86 -2.69 17.15 6.87
CA ASN A 86 -1.32 17.39 6.40
C ASN A 86 -0.88 16.33 5.41
N THR A 87 -1.16 15.07 5.71
CA THR A 87 -0.81 13.94 4.84
C THR A 87 -1.56 14.02 3.50
N VAL A 88 -2.84 14.39 3.51
CA VAL A 88 -3.61 14.63 2.26
C VAL A 88 -2.97 15.71 1.42
N ARG A 89 -2.54 16.83 2.03
CA ARG A 89 -1.85 17.90 1.29
C ARG A 89 -0.54 17.41 0.66
N GLU A 90 0.23 16.60 1.38
CA GLU A 90 1.48 16.02 0.86
C GLU A 90 1.22 15.04 -0.28
N LEU A 91 0.25 14.14 -0.12
CA LEU A 91 -0.14 13.19 -1.16
C LEU A 91 -0.59 13.92 -2.43
N ASN A 92 -1.45 14.93 -2.28
CA ASN A 92 -1.96 15.71 -3.41
C ASN A 92 -0.84 16.48 -4.13
N LYS A 93 0.14 17.04 -3.41
CA LYS A 93 1.32 17.68 -4.01
C LYS A 93 2.15 16.71 -4.84
N LYS A 94 2.14 15.42 -4.49
CA LYS A 94 2.81 14.35 -5.22
C LYS A 94 1.95 13.75 -6.33
N GLY A 95 0.76 14.32 -6.58
CA GLY A 95 -0.15 13.85 -7.62
C GLY A 95 -1.02 12.65 -7.22
N ILE A 96 -1.03 12.27 -5.95
CA ILE A 96 -1.87 11.18 -5.44
C ILE A 96 -3.20 11.78 -4.99
N ILE A 97 -4.29 11.36 -5.64
CA ILE A 97 -5.65 11.82 -5.32
C ILE A 97 -6.17 11.03 -4.13
N THR A 98 -6.70 11.74 -3.14
CA THR A 98 -7.35 11.15 -1.98
C THR A 98 -8.88 11.31 -2.07
N GLU A 99 -9.61 10.42 -1.41
CA GLU A 99 -11.04 10.64 -1.16
C GLU A 99 -11.23 11.81 -0.18
N PRO A 100 -12.46 12.34 -0.03
CA PRO A 100 -12.75 13.33 1.00
C PRO A 100 -12.43 12.79 2.41
N ILE A 101 -11.90 13.66 3.26
CA ILE A 101 -11.64 13.32 4.67
C ILE A 101 -12.99 13.06 5.37
N ARG A 102 -13.04 11.99 6.14
CA ARG A 102 -14.21 11.65 6.96
C ARG A 102 -13.78 11.19 8.34
N PHE A 103 -14.73 10.99 9.20
CA PHE A 103 -14.50 10.56 10.58
C PHE A 103 -14.87 9.08 10.73
N ASP A 104 -14.01 8.34 11.43
CA ASP A 104 -14.38 7.03 11.93
C ASP A 104 -15.50 7.21 12.97
N ILE A 105 -16.67 6.63 12.71
CA ILE A 105 -17.86 6.80 13.57
C ILE A 105 -17.69 6.17 14.97
N TYR A 106 -16.74 5.26 15.13
CA TYR A 106 -16.50 4.57 16.40
C TYR A 106 -15.44 5.25 17.25
N THR A 107 -14.44 5.88 16.66
CA THR A 107 -13.32 6.51 17.36
C THR A 107 -13.36 8.03 17.32
N GLY A 108 -14.11 8.62 16.38
CA GLY A 108 -14.13 10.07 16.12
C GLY A 108 -12.86 10.59 15.46
N LYS A 109 -11.96 9.71 15.07
CA LYS A 109 -10.68 10.05 14.42
C LYS A 109 -10.88 10.31 12.95
N LYS A 110 -10.06 11.19 12.38
CA LYS A 110 -10.06 11.45 10.94
C LYS A 110 -9.38 10.33 10.18
N MET A 111 -9.89 10.07 8.99
CA MET A 111 -9.34 9.08 8.08
C MET A 111 -9.71 9.42 6.64
N THR A 112 -8.98 8.88 5.69
CA THR A 112 -9.38 8.88 4.28
C THR A 112 -8.65 7.79 3.51
N PHE A 113 -9.08 7.57 2.28
CA PHE A 113 -8.52 6.56 1.38
C PHE A 113 -7.83 7.19 0.17
N PHE A 114 -6.84 6.48 -0.33
CA PHE A 114 -6.23 6.65 -1.64
C PHE A 114 -5.90 5.27 -2.20
N TYR A 115 -5.33 5.20 -3.40
CA TYR A 115 -5.17 3.92 -4.08
C TYR A 115 -3.77 3.78 -4.64
N ASP A 116 -3.22 2.56 -4.60
CA ASP A 116 -1.98 2.27 -5.30
C ASP A 116 -2.23 2.18 -6.82
N PRO A 117 -1.18 2.04 -7.66
CA PRO A 117 -1.35 1.98 -9.12
C PRO A 117 -2.25 0.84 -9.63
N ASP A 118 -2.43 -0.20 -8.84
CA ASP A 118 -3.27 -1.36 -9.17
C ASP A 118 -4.59 -1.39 -8.40
N ASN A 119 -5.01 -0.23 -7.85
CA ASN A 119 -6.26 -0.03 -7.13
C ASN A 119 -6.39 -0.78 -5.79
N LEU A 120 -5.28 -1.12 -5.15
CA LEU A 120 -5.33 -1.53 -3.76
C LEU A 120 -5.72 -0.31 -2.91
N PRO A 121 -6.83 -0.37 -2.15
CA PRO A 121 -7.17 0.72 -1.26
C PRO A 121 -6.15 0.84 -0.13
N LEU A 122 -5.72 2.05 0.13
CA LEU A 122 -4.82 2.41 1.22
C LEU A 122 -5.51 3.47 2.08
N GLU A 123 -5.42 3.34 3.39
CA GLU A 123 -6.03 4.26 4.34
C GLU A 123 -4.96 5.02 5.11
N ILE A 124 -5.20 6.29 5.38
CA ILE A 124 -4.49 7.04 6.41
C ILE A 124 -5.46 7.36 7.54
N HIS A 125 -5.02 7.17 8.78
CA HIS A 125 -5.86 7.25 9.97
C HIS A 125 -5.08 7.90 11.13
N GLU A 126 -5.70 8.85 11.86
CA GLU A 126 -5.16 9.42 13.09
C GLU A 126 -5.28 8.51 14.30
#